data_0b9c2b1a095f5e5ba38708a3745cf338
#
_entry.id   0b9c2b1a095f5e5ba38708a3745cf338
#
_cell.length_a   1.000
_cell.length_b   1.000
_cell.length_c   1.000
_cell.angle_alpha   90.00
_cell.angle_beta   90.00
_cell.angle_gamma   90.00
#
_symmetry.space_group_name_H-M   'P 1'
#
loop_
_entity.id
_entity.type
_entity.pdbx_description
1 polymer ?
#
loop_
_entity_poly.entity_id
_entity_poly.type
_entity_poly.pdbx_seq_one_letter_code
_entity_poly.pdbx_strand_id
1 'polypeptide(L)'
;MATTLALIAAAIFALSTVLQQHGGLEAPPLSVRHPGSFLHLAGQRTWLIGMALLIPGWILQAMALDRGRVAVIQPMFTLTIVFALPLGRWLTKQVVTRGQMLAACVVVLGLSVFIIVGDPAGGRTDAPTWEWFVAIAVIAAVCAAALLLGAEDRPSLRAGAYGTVAGVLSGLGATLAKPTVEELHSGGVGGVLSDWTVYVLAVAGLLGVVLLQIALQTGQLAPAVATSSVANPLVGVLLGIILLEERLAQPTWHQVVAFAALGCALAAAVAISLSEARQQQPGQSVRKRRRGGEFQVDRPGRPLPQQDAEA
;
A
#
# COMPACT_ATOMS: atom_id res chain seq x y z
N MET A 1 8.88 -12.88 -19.41
CA MET A 1 9.66 -13.06 -18.16
C MET A 1 9.38 -11.94 -17.15
N ALA A 2 9.48 -10.65 -17.50
CA ALA A 2 9.22 -9.54 -16.56
C ALA A 2 7.83 -9.61 -15.89
N THR A 3 6.77 -9.78 -16.68
CA THR A 3 5.39 -9.93 -16.17
C THR A 3 5.21 -11.13 -15.26
N THR A 4 5.87 -12.26 -15.56
CA THR A 4 5.82 -13.47 -14.70
C THR A 4 6.50 -13.20 -13.35
N LEU A 5 7.66 -12.52 -13.34
CA LEU A 5 8.36 -12.12 -12.11
C LEU A 5 7.49 -11.15 -11.29
N ALA A 6 6.85 -10.18 -11.94
CA ALA A 6 5.95 -9.24 -11.27
C ALA A 6 4.73 -9.93 -10.63
N LEU A 7 4.13 -10.92 -11.33
CA LEU A 7 3.02 -11.71 -10.78
C LEU A 7 3.44 -12.53 -9.57
N ILE A 8 4.61 -13.18 -9.62
CA ILE A 8 5.15 -13.94 -8.50
C ILE A 8 5.46 -13.00 -7.32
N ALA A 9 6.07 -11.84 -7.59
CA ALA A 9 6.33 -10.84 -6.57
C ALA A 9 5.03 -10.33 -5.93
N ALA A 10 4.00 -10.04 -6.73
CA ALA A 10 2.69 -9.62 -6.24
C ALA A 10 2.03 -10.70 -5.36
N ALA A 11 2.16 -11.98 -5.71
CA ALA A 11 1.67 -13.08 -4.89
C ALA A 11 2.45 -13.21 -3.57
N ILE A 12 3.77 -13.02 -3.59
CA ILE A 12 4.61 -13.01 -2.39
C ILE A 12 4.26 -11.81 -1.49
N PHE A 13 4.06 -10.63 -2.05
CA PHE A 13 3.61 -9.46 -1.28
C PHE A 13 2.21 -9.67 -0.68
N ALA A 14 1.32 -10.33 -1.40
CA ALA A 14 0.01 -10.71 -0.88
C ALA A 14 0.12 -11.64 0.33
N LEU A 15 0.94 -12.70 0.21
CA LEU A 15 1.19 -13.62 1.31
C LEU A 15 1.86 -12.92 2.49
N SER A 16 2.86 -12.08 2.24
CA SER A 16 3.52 -11.22 3.23
C SER A 16 2.50 -10.39 3.99
N THR A 17 1.64 -9.66 3.27
CA THR A 17 0.61 -8.78 3.86
C THR A 17 -0.38 -9.56 4.72
N VAL A 18 -0.88 -10.71 4.24
CA VAL A 18 -1.84 -11.54 4.99
C VAL A 18 -1.21 -12.13 6.24
N LEU A 19 0.05 -12.58 6.19
CA LEU A 19 0.77 -13.07 7.37
C LEU A 19 1.07 -11.97 8.39
N GLN A 20 1.46 -10.78 7.94
CA GLN A 20 1.63 -9.61 8.80
C GLN A 20 0.32 -9.22 9.49
N GLN A 21 -0.78 -9.23 8.74
CA GLN A 21 -2.11 -8.96 9.27
C GLN A 21 -2.53 -10.01 10.31
N HIS A 22 -2.31 -11.30 10.01
CA HIS A 22 -2.65 -12.39 10.92
C HIS A 22 -1.86 -12.27 12.23
N GLY A 23 -0.54 -12.08 12.16
CA GLY A 23 0.29 -11.86 13.35
C GLY A 23 -0.05 -10.57 14.10
N GLY A 24 -0.48 -9.51 13.39
CA GLY A 24 -0.93 -8.26 13.98
C GLY A 24 -2.24 -8.37 14.77
N LEU A 25 -3.15 -9.27 14.36
CA LEU A 25 -4.40 -9.53 15.08
C LEU A 25 -4.20 -10.27 16.41
N GLU A 26 -3.12 -11.03 16.53
CA GLU A 26 -2.74 -11.76 17.76
C GLU A 26 -1.96 -10.88 18.74
N ALA A 27 -1.47 -9.72 18.30
CA ALA A 27 -0.73 -8.77 19.12
C ALA A 27 -1.67 -7.74 19.78
N PRO A 28 -1.31 -7.20 20.97
CA PRO A 28 -2.03 -6.07 21.55
C PRO A 28 -2.02 -4.87 20.59
N PRO A 29 -3.07 -4.01 20.61
CA PRO A 29 -3.14 -2.85 19.75
C PRO A 29 -1.89 -1.97 19.94
N LEU A 30 -1.21 -1.68 18.82
CA LEU A 30 0.00 -0.86 18.81
C LEU A 30 -0.33 0.55 19.34
N SER A 31 0.36 0.95 20.39
CA SER A 31 0.25 2.30 20.95
C SER A 31 1.55 3.07 20.69
N VAL A 32 1.45 4.23 20.06
CA VAL A 32 2.60 5.13 19.84
C VAL A 32 3.27 5.53 21.17
N ARG A 33 2.52 5.47 22.28
CA ARG A 33 3.01 5.81 23.63
C ARG A 33 3.81 4.67 24.27
N HIS A 34 3.77 3.46 23.74
CA HIS A 34 4.45 2.30 24.30
C HIS A 34 5.29 1.58 23.22
N PRO A 35 6.58 1.95 23.06
CA PRO A 35 7.48 1.29 22.10
C PRO A 35 7.61 -0.23 22.34
N GLY A 36 7.29 -0.73 23.53
CA GLY A 36 7.22 -2.15 23.85
C GLY A 36 6.18 -2.94 23.06
N SER A 37 5.14 -2.30 22.51
CA SER A 37 4.17 -2.98 21.65
C SER A 37 4.78 -3.45 20.32
N PHE A 38 5.82 -2.77 19.81
CA PHE A 38 6.59 -3.23 18.65
C PHE A 38 7.39 -4.50 18.95
N LEU A 39 7.92 -4.63 20.17
CA LEU A 39 8.65 -5.84 20.59
C LEU A 39 7.72 -7.05 20.70
N HIS A 40 6.47 -6.86 21.11
CA HIS A 40 5.47 -7.93 21.11
C HIS A 40 5.11 -8.37 19.68
N LEU A 41 4.99 -7.44 18.75
CA LEU A 41 4.75 -7.75 17.34
C LEU A 41 5.94 -8.48 16.72
N ALA A 42 7.17 -8.03 17.04
CA ALA A 42 8.40 -8.71 16.64
C ALA A 42 8.57 -10.11 17.28
N GLY A 43 7.83 -10.43 18.34
CA GLY A 43 7.74 -11.77 18.92
C GLY A 43 6.78 -12.71 18.16
N GLN A 44 5.92 -12.20 17.28
CA GLN A 44 4.97 -13.02 16.54
C GLN A 44 5.62 -13.66 15.32
N ARG A 45 5.73 -15.00 15.31
CA ARG A 45 6.39 -15.75 14.22
C ARG A 45 5.73 -15.52 12.87
N THR A 46 4.41 -15.47 12.81
CA THR A 46 3.65 -15.21 11.58
C THR A 46 3.96 -13.83 11.01
N TRP A 47 4.04 -12.80 11.85
CA TRP A 47 4.43 -11.45 11.46
C TRP A 47 5.87 -11.40 10.96
N LEU A 48 6.82 -12.05 11.66
CA LEU A 48 8.22 -12.12 11.24
C LEU A 48 8.40 -12.82 9.90
N ILE A 49 7.67 -13.92 9.65
CA ILE A 49 7.69 -14.61 8.36
C ILE A 49 7.15 -13.67 7.28
N GLY A 50 6.05 -12.96 7.56
CA GLY A 50 5.51 -11.96 6.65
C GLY A 50 6.51 -10.86 6.32
N MET A 51 7.22 -10.33 7.31
CA MET A 51 8.29 -9.34 7.10
C MET A 51 9.47 -9.90 6.30
N ALA A 52 9.89 -11.13 6.59
CA ALA A 52 10.98 -11.79 5.85
C ALA A 52 10.62 -12.01 4.37
N LEU A 53 9.36 -12.26 4.05
CA LEU A 53 8.87 -12.41 2.66
C LEU A 53 8.93 -11.11 1.85
N LEU A 54 9.04 -9.94 2.48
CA LEU A 54 9.27 -8.69 1.75
C LEU A 54 10.59 -8.71 0.99
N ILE A 55 11.63 -9.35 1.53
CA ILE A 55 12.97 -9.41 0.90
C ILE A 55 12.91 -10.11 -0.47
N PRO A 56 12.45 -11.38 -0.59
CA PRO A 56 12.32 -12.00 -1.90
C PRO A 56 11.30 -11.29 -2.79
N GLY A 57 10.24 -10.69 -2.23
CA GLY A 57 9.30 -9.86 -2.96
C GLY A 57 9.98 -8.67 -3.64
N TRP A 58 10.81 -7.92 -2.92
CA TRP A 58 11.57 -6.79 -3.47
C TRP A 58 12.63 -7.21 -4.48
N ILE A 59 13.32 -8.34 -4.26
CA ILE A 59 14.28 -8.89 -5.22
C ILE A 59 13.58 -9.22 -6.54
N LEU A 60 12.45 -9.93 -6.48
CA LEU A 60 11.67 -10.28 -7.68
C LEU A 60 11.08 -9.04 -8.36
N GLN A 61 10.67 -8.03 -7.59
CA GLN A 61 10.24 -6.74 -8.12
C GLN A 61 11.38 -6.05 -8.88
N ALA A 62 12.57 -5.96 -8.29
CA ALA A 62 13.75 -5.37 -8.93
C ALA A 62 14.10 -6.12 -10.23
N MET A 63 14.10 -7.47 -10.20
CA MET A 63 14.32 -8.30 -11.39
C MET A 63 13.24 -8.12 -12.46
N ALA A 64 11.99 -7.85 -12.06
CA ALA A 64 10.91 -7.56 -13.00
C ALA A 64 11.08 -6.19 -13.66
N LEU A 65 11.48 -5.18 -12.89
CA LEU A 65 11.73 -3.81 -13.35
C LEU A 65 12.97 -3.72 -14.25
N ASP A 66 14.00 -4.51 -13.95
CA ASP A 66 15.18 -4.68 -14.81
C ASP A 66 14.82 -5.14 -16.23
N ARG A 67 13.87 -6.08 -16.34
CA ARG A 67 13.48 -6.72 -17.59
C ARG A 67 12.22 -6.16 -18.22
N GLY A 68 11.56 -5.23 -17.56
CA GLY A 68 10.27 -4.68 -17.97
C GLY A 68 10.17 -3.17 -17.79
N ARG A 69 9.10 -2.60 -18.33
CA ARG A 69 8.81 -1.17 -18.22
C ARG A 69 8.13 -0.89 -16.89
N VAL A 70 8.49 0.23 -16.26
CA VAL A 70 7.90 0.65 -14.99
C VAL A 70 6.40 0.86 -15.13
N ALA A 71 5.96 1.49 -16.24
CA ALA A 71 4.53 1.70 -16.53
C ALA A 71 3.72 0.40 -16.67
N VAL A 72 4.36 -0.74 -16.99
CA VAL A 72 3.70 -2.06 -17.01
C VAL A 72 3.78 -2.74 -15.66
N ILE A 73 4.96 -2.76 -15.08
CA ILE A 73 5.27 -3.56 -13.88
C ILE A 73 4.60 -2.97 -12.63
N GLN A 74 4.61 -1.64 -12.48
CA GLN A 74 4.03 -0.99 -11.29
C GLN A 74 2.52 -1.22 -11.13
N PRO A 75 1.67 -1.04 -12.14
CA PRO A 75 0.25 -1.36 -12.01
C PRO A 75 -0.02 -2.83 -11.68
N MET A 76 0.85 -3.76 -12.12
CA MET A 76 0.68 -5.19 -11.82
C MET A 76 0.74 -5.49 -10.33
N PHE A 77 1.44 -4.69 -9.53
CA PHE A 77 1.45 -4.86 -8.08
C PHE A 77 0.10 -4.55 -7.41
N THR A 78 -0.83 -3.90 -8.10
CA THR A 78 -2.22 -3.80 -7.64
C THR A 78 -2.89 -5.17 -7.52
N LEU A 79 -2.41 -6.18 -8.30
CA LEU A 79 -2.87 -7.57 -8.19
C LEU A 79 -2.55 -8.21 -6.84
N THR A 80 -1.64 -7.63 -6.06
CA THR A 80 -1.40 -8.05 -4.66
C THR A 80 -2.72 -8.10 -3.88
N ILE A 81 -3.61 -7.13 -4.06
CA ILE A 81 -4.93 -7.10 -3.40
C ILE A 81 -5.80 -8.28 -3.86
N VAL A 82 -5.76 -8.59 -5.16
CA VAL A 82 -6.52 -9.71 -5.73
C VAL A 82 -6.02 -11.05 -5.19
N PHE A 83 -4.70 -11.23 -5.06
CA PHE A 83 -4.11 -12.43 -4.46
C PHE A 83 -4.32 -12.50 -2.95
N ALA A 84 -4.40 -11.36 -2.27
CA ALA A 84 -4.64 -11.32 -0.83
C ALA A 84 -6.04 -11.84 -0.45
N LEU A 85 -7.06 -11.68 -1.31
CA LEU A 85 -8.41 -12.15 -1.04
C LEU A 85 -8.51 -13.66 -0.76
N PRO A 86 -8.06 -14.57 -1.67
CA PRO A 86 -8.10 -16.01 -1.40
C PRO A 86 -7.17 -16.41 -0.26
N LEU A 87 -6.00 -15.79 -0.14
CA LEU A 87 -5.06 -16.04 0.95
C LEU A 87 -5.64 -15.64 2.31
N GLY A 88 -6.27 -14.46 2.40
CA GLY A 88 -6.96 -13.99 3.59
C GLY A 88 -8.11 -14.91 3.98
N ARG A 89 -8.90 -15.40 3.01
CA ARG A 89 -9.94 -16.38 3.27
C ARG A 89 -9.38 -17.69 3.86
N TRP A 90 -8.26 -18.14 3.34
CA TRP A 90 -7.66 -19.41 3.76
C TRP A 90 -6.92 -19.30 5.10
N LEU A 91 -6.09 -18.27 5.30
CA LEU A 91 -5.26 -18.10 6.50
C LEU A 91 -6.02 -17.44 7.67
N THR A 92 -6.78 -16.38 7.38
CA THR A 92 -7.46 -15.58 8.43
C THR A 92 -8.95 -15.84 8.52
N LYS A 93 -9.48 -16.77 7.71
CA LYS A 93 -10.92 -17.14 7.62
C LYS A 93 -11.82 -15.93 7.32
N GLN A 94 -11.29 -14.90 6.66
CA GLN A 94 -12.06 -13.73 6.26
C GLN A 94 -13.15 -14.09 5.26
N VAL A 95 -14.30 -13.44 5.37
CA VAL A 95 -15.41 -13.64 4.43
C VAL A 95 -15.22 -12.73 3.23
N VAL A 96 -14.89 -13.32 2.08
CA VAL A 96 -14.82 -12.58 0.82
C VAL A 96 -16.24 -12.34 0.29
N THR A 97 -16.60 -11.08 0.14
CA THR A 97 -17.93 -10.69 -0.36
C THR A 97 -18.00 -10.75 -1.89
N ARG A 98 -19.22 -10.86 -2.44
CA ARG A 98 -19.45 -10.79 -3.90
C ARG A 98 -18.96 -9.46 -4.49
N GLY A 99 -19.09 -8.35 -3.73
CA GLY A 99 -18.59 -7.04 -4.14
C GLY A 99 -17.05 -7.01 -4.29
N GLN A 100 -16.32 -7.64 -3.36
CA GLN A 100 -14.86 -7.76 -3.45
C GLN A 100 -14.44 -8.63 -4.66
N MET A 101 -15.19 -9.71 -4.93
CA MET A 101 -14.93 -10.55 -6.10
C MET A 101 -15.13 -9.77 -7.41
N LEU A 102 -16.23 -9.02 -7.54
CA LEU A 102 -16.47 -8.15 -8.70
C LEU A 102 -15.39 -7.08 -8.84
N ALA A 103 -15.02 -6.43 -7.76
CA ALA A 103 -13.95 -5.44 -7.76
C ALA A 103 -12.60 -6.07 -8.17
N ALA A 104 -12.28 -7.28 -7.72
CA ALA A 104 -11.09 -8.02 -8.17
C ALA A 104 -11.12 -8.30 -9.69
N CYS A 105 -12.27 -8.66 -10.24
CA CYS A 105 -12.42 -8.80 -11.69
C CYS A 105 -12.18 -7.46 -12.42
N VAL A 106 -12.68 -6.34 -11.89
CA VAL A 106 -12.45 -5.01 -12.47
C VAL A 106 -10.96 -4.64 -12.41
N VAL A 107 -10.23 -4.96 -11.32
CA VAL A 107 -8.78 -4.77 -11.24
C VAL A 107 -8.07 -5.54 -12.35
N VAL A 108 -8.35 -6.83 -12.50
CA VAL A 108 -7.71 -7.67 -13.52
C VAL A 108 -8.01 -7.16 -14.93
N LEU A 109 -9.28 -6.89 -15.24
CA LEU A 109 -9.70 -6.41 -16.57
C LEU A 109 -9.12 -5.02 -16.86
N GLY A 110 -9.17 -4.08 -15.89
CA GLY A 110 -8.64 -2.74 -16.07
C GLY A 110 -7.13 -2.74 -16.31
N LEU A 111 -6.38 -3.55 -15.57
CA LEU A 111 -4.93 -3.70 -15.80
C LEU A 111 -4.64 -4.38 -17.15
N SER A 112 -5.43 -5.38 -17.53
CA SER A 112 -5.25 -6.03 -18.83
C SER A 112 -5.50 -5.05 -19.99
N VAL A 113 -6.55 -4.24 -19.89
CA VAL A 113 -6.84 -3.20 -20.90
C VAL A 113 -5.74 -2.14 -20.90
N PHE A 114 -5.28 -1.67 -19.74
CA PHE A 114 -4.17 -0.72 -19.65
C PHE A 114 -2.91 -1.23 -20.36
N ILE A 115 -2.53 -2.48 -20.11
CA ILE A 115 -1.32 -3.07 -20.70
C ILE A 115 -1.49 -3.33 -22.21
N ILE A 116 -2.63 -3.86 -22.63
CA ILE A 116 -2.86 -4.26 -24.04
C ILE A 116 -3.11 -3.05 -24.93
N VAL A 117 -3.98 -2.14 -24.48
CA VAL A 117 -4.36 -0.95 -25.28
C VAL A 117 -3.32 0.17 -25.13
N GLY A 118 -2.77 0.34 -23.94
CA GLY A 118 -1.71 1.31 -23.67
C GLY A 118 -0.39 0.94 -24.33
N ASP A 119 -0.14 -0.36 -24.51
CA ASP A 119 1.09 -0.92 -25.10
C ASP A 119 2.34 -0.09 -24.76
N PRO A 120 2.70 0.06 -23.47
CA PRO A 120 3.83 0.88 -23.07
C PRO A 120 5.10 0.40 -23.77
N ALA A 121 5.77 1.29 -24.50
CA ALA A 121 6.90 0.98 -25.36
C ALA A 121 8.05 1.98 -25.16
N GLY A 122 9.26 1.60 -25.60
CA GLY A 122 10.45 2.46 -25.51
C GLY A 122 10.91 2.66 -24.07
N GLY A 123 11.43 3.84 -23.79
CA GLY A 123 11.96 4.20 -22.48
C GLY A 123 13.47 4.01 -22.37
N ARG A 124 14.06 4.65 -21.37
CA ARG A 124 15.47 4.54 -20.97
C ARG A 124 15.59 3.83 -19.63
N THR A 125 16.76 3.26 -19.35
CA THR A 125 17.02 2.54 -18.09
C THR A 125 17.23 3.51 -16.94
N ASP A 126 17.77 4.69 -17.24
CA ASP A 126 18.04 5.76 -16.28
C ASP A 126 17.75 7.13 -16.90
N ALA A 127 17.62 8.14 -16.05
CA ALA A 127 17.42 9.54 -16.39
C ALA A 127 18.66 10.38 -15.99
N PRO A 128 18.89 11.55 -16.64
CA PRO A 128 19.91 12.48 -16.17
C PRO A 128 19.71 12.84 -14.71
N THR A 129 20.79 12.94 -13.96
CA THR A 129 20.76 13.19 -12.50
C THR A 129 19.92 14.42 -12.12
N TRP A 130 19.97 15.49 -12.93
CA TRP A 130 19.18 16.69 -12.64
C TRP A 130 17.67 16.47 -12.74
N GLU A 131 17.20 15.60 -13.64
CA GLU A 131 15.77 15.23 -13.75
C GLU A 131 15.30 14.48 -12.50
N TRP A 132 16.14 13.57 -11.98
CA TRP A 132 15.88 12.91 -10.70
C TRP A 132 15.77 13.90 -9.55
N PHE A 133 16.69 14.89 -9.47
CA PHE A 133 16.61 15.91 -8.42
C PHE A 133 15.33 16.73 -8.51
N VAL A 134 14.88 17.10 -9.71
CA VAL A 134 13.60 17.80 -9.91
C VAL A 134 12.43 16.92 -9.47
N ALA A 135 12.41 15.65 -9.89
CA ALA A 135 11.34 14.71 -9.50
C ALA A 135 11.29 14.49 -7.99
N ILE A 136 12.45 14.28 -7.35
CA ILE A 136 12.55 14.11 -5.89
C ILE A 136 12.09 15.38 -5.17
N ALA A 137 12.44 16.57 -5.66
CA ALA A 137 11.98 17.83 -5.08
C ALA A 137 10.45 17.99 -5.19
N VAL A 138 9.86 17.65 -6.34
CA VAL A 138 8.41 17.65 -6.53
C VAL A 138 7.74 16.64 -5.59
N ILE A 139 8.28 15.43 -5.51
CA ILE A 139 7.79 14.37 -4.61
C ILE A 139 7.88 14.83 -3.16
N ALA A 140 8.99 15.43 -2.74
CA ALA A 140 9.16 15.97 -1.39
C ALA A 140 8.13 17.08 -1.09
N ALA A 141 7.86 17.97 -2.06
CA ALA A 141 6.82 18.99 -1.91
C ALA A 141 5.41 18.39 -1.78
N VAL A 142 5.09 17.38 -2.59
CA VAL A 142 3.81 16.64 -2.50
C VAL A 142 3.68 15.93 -1.15
N CYS A 143 4.74 15.27 -0.69
CA CYS A 143 4.77 14.62 0.62
C CYS A 143 4.60 15.64 1.76
N ALA A 144 5.30 16.78 1.70
CA ALA A 144 5.16 17.84 2.68
C ALA A 144 3.73 18.41 2.71
N ALA A 145 3.15 18.69 1.55
CA ALA A 145 1.77 19.15 1.44
C ALA A 145 0.78 18.12 2.01
N ALA A 146 0.95 16.84 1.70
CA ALA A 146 0.10 15.78 2.26
C ALA A 146 0.21 15.70 3.78
N LEU A 147 1.42 15.81 4.35
CA LEU A 147 1.63 15.79 5.79
C LEU A 147 1.07 17.02 6.48
N LEU A 148 1.17 18.21 5.87
CA LEU A 148 0.56 19.45 6.38
C LEU A 148 -0.97 19.34 6.43
N LEU A 149 -1.60 18.79 5.38
CA LEU A 149 -3.04 18.52 5.34
C LEU A 149 -3.45 17.46 6.38
N GLY A 150 -2.58 16.48 6.64
CA GLY A 150 -2.78 15.45 7.66
C GLY A 150 -2.49 15.92 9.09
N ALA A 151 -1.94 17.12 9.30
CA ALA A 151 -1.67 17.67 10.62
C ALA A 151 -2.94 18.13 11.36
N GLU A 152 -4.08 18.23 10.67
CA GLU A 152 -5.37 18.52 11.31
C GLU A 152 -5.77 17.41 12.31
N ASP A 153 -6.57 17.77 13.33
CA ASP A 153 -7.07 16.86 14.36
C ASP A 153 -8.15 15.87 13.85
N ARG A 154 -8.00 15.41 12.61
CA ARG A 154 -8.87 14.43 11.97
C ARG A 154 -8.13 13.14 11.72
N PRO A 155 -8.36 12.08 12.53
CA PRO A 155 -7.62 10.81 12.42
C PRO A 155 -7.65 10.19 11.02
N SER A 156 -8.76 10.34 10.28
CA SER A 156 -8.89 9.80 8.92
C SER A 156 -8.04 10.55 7.90
N LEU A 157 -7.93 11.88 7.99
CA LEU A 157 -7.05 12.68 7.15
C LEU A 157 -5.58 12.38 7.43
N ARG A 158 -5.23 12.26 8.71
CA ARG A 158 -3.87 11.88 9.13
C ARG A 158 -3.49 10.51 8.55
N ALA A 159 -4.37 9.51 8.70
CA ALA A 159 -4.14 8.18 8.14
C ALA A 159 -3.96 8.19 6.63
N GLY A 160 -4.83 8.92 5.92
CA GLY A 160 -4.75 9.10 4.48
C GLY A 160 -3.48 9.81 4.03
N ALA A 161 -3.08 10.87 4.73
CA ALA A 161 -1.85 11.61 4.46
C ALA A 161 -0.60 10.72 4.59
N TYR A 162 -0.44 10.03 5.72
CA TYR A 162 0.68 9.10 5.92
C TYR A 162 0.65 7.93 4.92
N GLY A 163 -0.54 7.40 4.60
CA GLY A 163 -0.70 6.37 3.58
C GLY A 163 -0.31 6.87 2.18
N THR A 164 -0.70 8.10 1.82
CA THR A 164 -0.30 8.73 0.56
C THR A 164 1.21 8.86 0.46
N VAL A 165 1.86 9.43 1.49
CA VAL A 165 3.32 9.60 1.51
C VAL A 165 4.04 8.24 1.44
N ALA A 166 3.55 7.25 2.18
CA ALA A 166 4.10 5.89 2.12
C ALA A 166 4.01 5.29 0.71
N GLY A 167 2.86 5.44 0.04
CA GLY A 167 2.66 5.00 -1.34
C GLY A 167 3.55 5.74 -2.33
N VAL A 168 3.65 7.07 -2.22
CA VAL A 168 4.51 7.91 -3.07
C VAL A 168 5.97 7.49 -2.96
N LEU A 169 6.48 7.34 -1.73
CA LEU A 169 7.86 6.90 -1.49
C LEU A 169 8.11 5.47 -1.98
N SER A 170 7.13 4.58 -1.85
CA SER A 170 7.23 3.22 -2.39
C SER A 170 7.30 3.23 -3.92
N GLY A 171 6.50 4.06 -4.60
CA GLY A 171 6.54 4.23 -6.05
C GLY A 171 7.86 4.82 -6.55
N LEU A 172 8.40 5.82 -5.84
CA LEU A 172 9.73 6.37 -6.11
C LEU A 172 10.81 5.30 -5.96
N GLY A 173 10.82 4.58 -4.82
CA GLY A 173 11.79 3.51 -4.58
C GLY A 173 11.72 2.41 -5.63
N ALA A 174 10.52 2.01 -6.03
CA ALA A 174 10.35 1.01 -7.09
C ALA A 174 10.88 1.50 -8.45
N THR A 175 10.73 2.78 -8.78
CA THR A 175 11.29 3.35 -10.03
C THR A 175 12.81 3.44 -9.97
N LEU A 176 13.37 3.84 -8.81
CA LEU A 176 14.82 3.88 -8.57
C LEU A 176 15.48 2.48 -8.56
N ALA A 177 14.71 1.42 -8.35
CA ALA A 177 15.24 0.06 -8.44
C ALA A 177 15.79 -0.26 -9.83
N LYS A 178 15.26 0.35 -10.90
CA LYS A 178 15.70 0.10 -12.28
C LYS A 178 17.14 0.58 -12.53
N PRO A 179 17.49 1.88 -12.34
CA PRO A 179 18.87 2.32 -12.48
C PRO A 179 19.82 1.66 -11.46
N THR A 180 19.36 1.36 -10.23
CA THR A 180 20.19 0.66 -9.24
C THR A 180 20.57 -0.76 -9.70
N VAL A 181 19.67 -1.49 -10.37
CA VAL A 181 19.95 -2.83 -10.92
C VAL A 181 20.87 -2.72 -12.15
N GLU A 182 20.71 -1.68 -12.99
CA GLU A 182 21.60 -1.41 -14.11
C GLU A 182 23.04 -1.18 -13.62
N GLU A 183 23.22 -0.38 -12.54
CA GLU A 183 24.52 -0.20 -11.90
C GLU A 183 25.08 -1.49 -11.32
N LEU A 184 24.23 -2.37 -10.81
CA LEU A 184 24.68 -3.70 -10.34
C LEU A 184 25.24 -4.55 -11.48
N HIS A 185 24.66 -4.46 -12.68
CA HIS A 185 25.14 -5.20 -13.86
C HIS A 185 26.43 -4.64 -14.42
N SER A 186 26.60 -3.31 -14.44
CA SER A 186 27.75 -2.62 -15.04
C SER A 186 28.93 -2.51 -14.09
N GLY A 187 28.70 -2.10 -12.84
CA GLY A 187 29.71 -1.79 -11.83
C GLY A 187 29.77 -2.78 -10.66
N GLY A 188 28.89 -3.81 -10.64
CA GLY A 188 28.79 -4.74 -9.53
C GLY A 188 28.37 -4.05 -8.22
N VAL A 189 28.66 -4.70 -7.10
CA VAL A 189 28.35 -4.14 -5.76
C VAL A 189 29.06 -2.82 -5.50
N GLY A 190 30.28 -2.66 -6.02
CA GLY A 190 31.05 -1.41 -5.90
C GLY A 190 30.39 -0.25 -6.63
N GLY A 191 29.86 -0.47 -7.86
CA GLY A 191 29.11 0.51 -8.62
C GLY A 191 27.86 0.97 -7.86
N VAL A 192 27.04 0.01 -7.40
CA VAL A 192 25.83 0.30 -6.60
C VAL A 192 26.14 1.15 -5.37
N LEU A 193 27.18 0.80 -4.61
CA LEU A 193 27.55 1.54 -3.39
C LEU A 193 28.17 2.92 -3.69
N SER A 194 28.65 3.15 -4.91
CA SER A 194 29.16 4.45 -5.36
C SER A 194 28.07 5.35 -5.94
N ASP A 195 26.94 4.78 -6.32
CA ASP A 195 25.84 5.51 -6.92
C ASP A 195 24.84 6.03 -5.86
N TRP A 196 24.35 7.24 -6.05
CA TRP A 196 23.43 7.91 -5.13
C TRP A 196 22.03 7.27 -5.13
N THR A 197 21.64 6.58 -6.21
CA THR A 197 20.30 6.01 -6.39
C THR A 197 19.96 4.96 -5.32
N VAL A 198 20.95 4.13 -4.94
CA VAL A 198 20.76 3.11 -3.88
C VAL A 198 20.44 3.72 -2.53
N TYR A 199 21.04 4.85 -2.21
CA TYR A 199 20.80 5.53 -0.92
C TYR A 199 19.40 6.14 -0.87
N VAL A 200 18.98 6.80 -1.96
CA VAL A 200 17.61 7.34 -2.05
C VAL A 200 16.56 6.22 -2.07
N LEU A 201 16.84 5.12 -2.80
CA LEU A 201 16.00 3.93 -2.79
C LEU A 201 15.85 3.35 -1.37
N ALA A 202 16.95 3.19 -0.64
CA ALA A 202 16.94 2.67 0.72
C ALA A 202 16.17 3.60 1.68
N VAL A 203 16.41 4.90 1.60
CA VAL A 203 15.70 5.91 2.41
C VAL A 203 14.21 5.95 2.08
N ALA A 204 13.86 6.00 0.80
CA ALA A 204 12.46 6.01 0.35
C ALA A 204 11.73 4.73 0.78
N GLY A 205 12.36 3.56 0.61
CA GLY A 205 11.81 2.28 1.04
C GLY A 205 11.59 2.21 2.54
N LEU A 206 12.61 2.57 3.34
CA LEU A 206 12.52 2.57 4.79
C LEU A 206 11.47 3.55 5.31
N LEU A 207 11.49 4.80 4.84
CA LEU A 207 10.50 5.80 5.22
C LEU A 207 9.09 5.40 4.78
N GLY A 208 8.94 4.82 3.58
CA GLY A 208 7.66 4.32 3.10
C GLY A 208 7.06 3.26 4.04
N VAL A 209 7.87 2.28 4.46
CA VAL A 209 7.44 1.26 5.44
C VAL A 209 7.09 1.89 6.78
N VAL A 210 7.95 2.75 7.33
CA VAL A 210 7.72 3.40 8.64
C VAL A 210 6.45 4.24 8.62
N LEU A 211 6.26 5.06 7.57
CA LEU A 211 5.08 5.93 7.46
C LEU A 211 3.79 5.12 7.25
N LEU A 212 3.85 4.01 6.52
CA LEU A 212 2.71 3.10 6.42
C LEU A 212 2.34 2.51 7.78
N GLN A 213 3.33 2.08 8.56
CA GLN A 213 3.08 1.59 9.93
C GLN A 213 2.46 2.68 10.82
N ILE A 214 2.94 3.92 10.74
CA ILE A 214 2.35 5.06 11.44
C ILE A 214 0.91 5.29 10.99
N ALA A 215 0.64 5.25 9.67
CA ALA A 215 -0.70 5.39 9.12
C ALA A 215 -1.67 4.34 9.69
N LEU A 216 -1.25 3.09 9.74
CA LEU A 216 -2.03 1.98 10.29
C LEU A 216 -2.30 2.14 11.79
N GLN A 217 -1.36 2.72 12.54
CA GLN A 217 -1.49 2.97 13.98
C GLN A 217 -2.49 4.09 14.32
N THR A 218 -2.91 4.92 13.38
CA THR A 218 -3.97 5.93 13.63
C THR A 218 -5.32 5.32 13.98
N GLY A 219 -5.47 4.00 13.84
CA GLY A 219 -6.74 3.28 14.01
C GLY A 219 -7.71 3.43 12.82
N GLN A 220 -7.29 4.10 11.75
CA GLN A 220 -8.06 4.36 10.54
C GLN A 220 -7.46 3.60 9.35
N LEU A 221 -7.60 2.25 9.37
CA LEU A 221 -7.01 1.37 8.35
C LEU A 221 -7.47 1.71 6.93
N ALA A 222 -8.77 2.00 6.76
CA ALA A 222 -9.36 2.22 5.45
C ALA A 222 -8.69 3.34 4.65
N PRO A 223 -8.57 4.59 5.14
CA PRO A 223 -7.91 5.65 4.40
C PRO A 223 -6.41 5.39 4.21
N ALA A 224 -5.71 4.82 5.21
CA ALA A 224 -4.28 4.51 5.11
C ALA A 224 -3.96 3.55 3.95
N VAL A 225 -4.66 2.41 3.91
CA VAL A 225 -4.44 1.37 2.90
C VAL A 225 -4.92 1.84 1.52
N ALA A 226 -6.09 2.48 1.44
CA ALA A 226 -6.63 2.95 0.18
C ALA A 226 -5.71 3.96 -0.51
N THR A 227 -5.20 4.96 0.23
CA THR A 227 -4.34 5.99 -0.37
C THR A 227 -2.98 5.43 -0.77
N SER A 228 -2.36 4.57 0.06
CA SER A 228 -1.07 3.96 -0.30
C SER A 228 -1.17 3.02 -1.51
N SER A 229 -2.27 2.27 -1.63
CA SER A 229 -2.49 1.34 -2.74
C SER A 229 -2.68 2.04 -4.09
N VAL A 230 -3.14 3.29 -4.09
CA VAL A 230 -3.27 4.10 -5.31
C VAL A 230 -1.99 4.89 -5.59
N ALA A 231 -1.42 5.52 -4.57
CA ALA A 231 -0.28 6.41 -4.74
C ALA A 231 0.95 5.67 -5.29
N ASN A 232 1.23 4.45 -4.83
CA ASN A 232 2.37 3.66 -5.26
C ASN A 232 2.36 3.39 -6.79
N PRO A 233 1.38 2.70 -7.39
CA PRO A 233 1.38 2.44 -8.82
C PRO A 233 1.23 3.73 -9.66
N LEU A 234 0.50 4.72 -9.16
CA LEU A 234 0.34 6.01 -9.85
C LEU A 234 1.68 6.73 -10.00
N VAL A 235 2.45 6.83 -8.92
CA VAL A 235 3.80 7.46 -8.97
C VAL A 235 4.73 6.66 -9.86
N GLY A 236 4.72 5.32 -9.77
CA GLY A 236 5.54 4.47 -10.64
C GLY A 236 5.24 4.68 -12.12
N VAL A 237 3.96 4.73 -12.51
CA VAL A 237 3.56 4.99 -13.91
C VAL A 237 3.97 6.40 -14.34
N LEU A 238 3.73 7.42 -13.50
CA LEU A 238 4.10 8.80 -13.83
C LEU A 238 5.62 8.96 -14.01
N LEU A 239 6.41 8.40 -13.11
CA LEU A 239 7.87 8.45 -13.22
C LEU A 239 8.38 7.61 -14.41
N GLY A 240 7.77 6.47 -14.70
CA GLY A 240 8.06 5.67 -15.89
C GLY A 240 7.86 6.47 -17.18
N ILE A 241 6.75 7.20 -17.29
CA ILE A 241 6.45 8.02 -18.47
C ILE A 241 7.33 9.28 -18.52
N ILE A 242 7.46 10.00 -17.41
CA ILE A 242 8.09 11.33 -17.40
C ILE A 242 9.62 11.22 -17.35
N LEU A 243 10.18 10.43 -16.42
CA LEU A 243 11.63 10.29 -16.25
C LEU A 243 12.24 9.26 -17.19
N LEU A 244 11.59 8.09 -17.29
CA LEU A 244 12.16 7.01 -18.10
C LEU A 244 11.69 7.06 -19.56
N GLU A 245 10.95 8.11 -19.95
CA GLU A 245 10.47 8.32 -21.33
C GLU A 245 9.71 7.11 -21.92
N GLU A 246 9.04 6.35 -21.05
CA GLU A 246 8.19 5.26 -21.50
C GLU A 246 6.96 5.85 -22.20
N ARG A 247 6.69 5.38 -23.43
CA ARG A 247 5.63 5.92 -24.29
C ARG A 247 4.45 4.96 -24.33
N LEU A 248 3.25 5.52 -24.28
CA LEU A 248 2.03 4.76 -24.54
C LEU A 248 1.70 4.77 -26.02
N ALA A 249 0.97 3.73 -26.49
CA ALA A 249 0.58 3.57 -27.86
C ALA A 249 -0.11 4.79 -28.47
N GLN A 250 0.13 5.03 -29.75
CA GLN A 250 -0.59 6.00 -30.59
C GLN A 250 -1.65 5.24 -31.39
N PRO A 251 -2.80 5.82 -31.67
CA PRO A 251 -3.23 7.22 -31.46
C PRO A 251 -3.72 7.54 -30.03
N THR A 252 -3.93 8.83 -29.75
CA THR A 252 -4.27 9.38 -28.43
C THR A 252 -5.49 8.72 -27.75
N TRP A 253 -6.45 8.19 -28.52
CA TRP A 253 -7.60 7.50 -27.93
C TRP A 253 -7.21 6.22 -27.17
N HIS A 254 -6.15 5.52 -27.61
CA HIS A 254 -5.60 4.37 -26.86
C HIS A 254 -5.10 4.80 -25.49
N GLN A 255 -4.42 5.96 -25.42
CA GLN A 255 -3.93 6.52 -24.15
C GLN A 255 -5.09 6.86 -23.20
N VAL A 256 -6.16 7.48 -23.74
CA VAL A 256 -7.36 7.81 -22.94
C VAL A 256 -7.99 6.52 -22.40
N VAL A 257 -8.17 5.50 -23.24
CA VAL A 257 -8.74 4.20 -22.81
C VAL A 257 -7.84 3.54 -21.78
N ALA A 258 -6.52 3.55 -21.99
CA ALA A 258 -5.57 2.96 -21.06
C ALA A 258 -5.61 3.64 -19.69
N PHE A 259 -5.56 4.98 -19.63
CA PHE A 259 -5.64 5.70 -18.35
C PHE A 259 -7.00 5.54 -17.68
N ALA A 260 -8.11 5.52 -18.44
CA ALA A 260 -9.43 5.26 -17.89
C ALA A 260 -9.50 3.85 -17.27
N ALA A 261 -8.96 2.85 -17.95
CA ALA A 261 -8.90 1.46 -17.47
C ALA A 261 -8.02 1.33 -16.21
N LEU A 262 -6.87 2.00 -16.18
CA LEU A 262 -6.03 2.08 -14.98
C LEU A 262 -6.77 2.76 -13.83
N GLY A 263 -7.46 3.88 -14.09
CA GLY A 263 -8.28 4.57 -13.08
C GLY A 263 -9.37 3.68 -12.51
N CYS A 264 -10.07 2.92 -13.34
CA CYS A 264 -11.07 1.94 -12.91
C CYS A 264 -10.45 0.81 -12.05
N ALA A 265 -9.27 0.29 -12.45
CA ALA A 265 -8.56 -0.73 -11.68
C ALA A 265 -8.16 -0.21 -10.29
N LEU A 266 -7.61 1.01 -10.22
CA LEU A 266 -7.22 1.63 -8.96
C LEU A 266 -8.43 1.93 -8.07
N ALA A 267 -9.54 2.43 -8.63
CA ALA A 267 -10.78 2.65 -7.90
C ALA A 267 -11.35 1.34 -7.33
N ALA A 268 -11.30 0.25 -8.10
CA ALA A 268 -11.73 -1.07 -7.64
C ALA A 268 -10.80 -1.62 -6.54
N ALA A 269 -9.48 -1.42 -6.63
CA ALA A 269 -8.53 -1.79 -5.59
C ALA A 269 -8.81 -1.03 -4.28
N VAL A 270 -9.12 0.27 -4.36
CA VAL A 270 -9.57 1.07 -3.20
C VAL A 270 -10.85 0.48 -2.60
N ALA A 271 -11.83 0.13 -3.42
CA ALA A 271 -13.09 -0.43 -2.94
C ALA A 271 -12.89 -1.74 -2.18
N ILE A 272 -11.96 -2.62 -2.63
CA ILE A 272 -11.57 -3.82 -1.89
C ILE A 272 -10.94 -3.45 -0.55
N SER A 273 -9.92 -2.58 -0.56
CA SER A 273 -9.21 -2.16 0.65
C SER A 273 -10.14 -1.53 1.69
N LEU A 274 -11.08 -0.67 1.25
CA LEU A 274 -12.08 -0.06 2.13
C LEU A 274 -13.06 -1.09 2.72
N SER A 275 -13.44 -2.11 1.94
CA SER A 275 -14.35 -3.16 2.40
C SER A 275 -13.68 -4.08 3.42
N GLU A 276 -12.40 -4.42 3.22
CA GLU A 276 -11.61 -5.21 4.18
C GLU A 276 -11.42 -4.47 5.51
N ALA A 277 -11.06 -3.19 5.45
CA ALA A 277 -10.88 -2.37 6.62
C ALA A 277 -12.18 -2.23 7.46
N ARG A 278 -13.36 -2.20 6.81
CA ARG A 278 -14.66 -2.21 7.51
C ARG A 278 -14.95 -3.53 8.21
N GLN A 279 -14.51 -4.65 7.63
CA GLN A 279 -14.70 -5.98 8.25
C GLN A 279 -13.80 -6.18 9.47
N GLN A 280 -12.63 -5.54 9.52
CA GLN A 280 -11.69 -5.61 10.63
C GLN A 280 -12.09 -4.74 11.84
N GLN A 281 -13.12 -3.90 11.74
CA GLN A 281 -13.66 -3.08 12.82
C GLN A 281 -15.00 -3.65 13.38
N PRO A 282 -15.04 -4.83 14.03
CA PRO A 282 -16.29 -5.49 14.44
C PRO A 282 -17.05 -4.78 15.58
N GLY A 283 -16.48 -3.73 16.18
CA GLY A 283 -17.01 -3.15 17.42
C GLY A 283 -17.94 -1.93 17.27
N GLN A 284 -17.95 -1.24 16.14
CA GLN A 284 -18.71 0.02 16.00
C GLN A 284 -20.11 -0.17 15.37
N SER A 285 -20.31 -1.18 14.53
CA SER A 285 -21.61 -1.42 13.89
C SER A 285 -22.63 -2.09 14.81
N VAL A 286 -22.20 -2.93 15.72
CA VAL A 286 -23.09 -3.61 16.69
C VAL A 286 -23.55 -2.63 17.78
N ARG A 287 -22.72 -1.65 18.15
CA ARG A 287 -23.12 -0.62 19.13
C ARG A 287 -24.18 0.35 18.59
N LYS A 288 -24.20 0.60 17.27
CA LYS A 288 -25.21 1.47 16.63
C LYS A 288 -26.56 0.77 16.46
N ARG A 289 -26.60 -0.56 16.26
CA ARG A 289 -27.85 -1.33 16.17
C ARG A 289 -28.51 -1.58 17.52
N ARG A 290 -27.75 -1.69 18.62
CA ARG A 290 -28.30 -1.82 19.98
C ARG A 290 -28.80 -0.50 20.58
N ARG A 291 -28.37 0.67 20.04
CA ARG A 291 -28.87 1.99 20.48
C ARG A 291 -30.15 2.46 19.78
N GLY A 292 -30.63 1.71 18.79
CA GLY A 292 -31.86 2.04 18.07
C GLY A 292 -33.16 1.52 18.73
N GLY A 293 -33.05 0.87 19.87
CA GLY A 293 -34.23 0.28 20.53
C GLY A 293 -34.13 0.26 22.03
N GLU A 294 -33.76 1.35 22.68
CA GLU A 294 -34.12 1.65 24.08
C GLU A 294 -33.37 2.91 24.50
N PHE A 295 -34.12 3.98 24.57
CA PHE A 295 -33.67 5.25 25.12
C PHE A 295 -33.82 5.13 26.66
N GLN A 296 -32.78 4.63 27.32
CA GLN A 296 -32.66 4.74 28.77
C GLN A 296 -31.47 5.64 29.09
N VAL A 297 -31.83 6.84 29.49
CA VAL A 297 -30.90 7.85 30.00
C VAL A 297 -30.41 7.40 31.36
N ASP A 298 -29.20 6.86 31.40
CA ASP A 298 -28.49 6.64 32.66
C ASP A 298 -27.86 7.96 33.11
N ARG A 299 -28.51 8.63 34.06
CA ARG A 299 -27.93 9.82 34.73
C ARG A 299 -26.94 9.33 35.77
N PRO A 300 -25.68 9.79 35.75
CA PRO A 300 -24.77 9.53 36.87
C PRO A 300 -25.21 10.35 38.08
N GLY A 301 -25.55 9.67 39.14
CA GLY A 301 -25.81 10.31 40.46
C GLY A 301 -27.12 9.88 41.11
N ARG A 302 -27.27 8.63 41.47
CA ARG A 302 -28.14 8.22 42.57
C ARG A 302 -27.34 7.31 43.51
N PRO A 303 -27.26 7.65 44.80
CA PRO A 303 -26.70 6.73 45.81
C PRO A 303 -27.65 5.54 46.02
N LEU A 304 -27.06 4.38 46.20
CA LEU A 304 -27.77 3.14 46.53
C LEU A 304 -28.55 3.34 47.84
N PRO A 305 -29.79 2.82 47.95
CA PRO A 305 -30.48 2.81 49.20
C PRO A 305 -29.80 1.83 50.18
N GLN A 306 -29.49 2.35 51.39
CA GLN A 306 -29.09 1.54 52.52
C GLN A 306 -30.18 0.51 52.81
N GLN A 307 -29.80 -0.75 52.80
CA GLN A 307 -30.62 -1.79 53.40
C GLN A 307 -30.48 -1.66 54.92
N ASP A 308 -31.53 -1.20 55.54
CA ASP A 308 -31.66 -1.22 56.99
C ASP A 308 -31.70 -2.70 57.45
N ALA A 309 -30.74 -2.99 58.33
CA ALA A 309 -30.74 -4.19 59.15
C ALA A 309 -31.71 -3.96 60.29
N GLU A 310 -32.85 -4.69 60.31
CA GLU A 310 -33.58 -4.94 61.54
C GLU A 310 -34.28 -6.30 61.54
N ALA A 311 -34.02 -7.02 62.64
CA ALA A 311 -34.67 -8.20 63.26
C ALA A 311 -34.39 -9.55 62.62
#